data_d7f33b6dd8c07a6b3f72032f268740ac
#
_entry.id   d7f33b6dd8c07a6b3f72032f268740ac
#
_cell.length_a   1.000
_cell.length_b   1.000
_cell.length_c   1.000
_cell.angle_alpha   90.00
_cell.angle_beta   90.00
_cell.angle_gamma   90.00
#
_symmetry.space_group_name_H-M   'P 1'
#
loop_
_entity.id
_entity.type
_entity.pdbx_description
1 polymer ?
#
loop_
_entity_poly.entity_id
_entity_poly.type
_entity_poly.pdbx_seq_one_letter_code
_entity_poly.pdbx_strand_id
1 'polypeptide(L)'
;MSQQKSRPESAPTAGSATVTVFASARSWIESDAVDQCHQVAALDGMRSVAGMPDLHPGKGAPIGAAMTSTVLYPFLVGSDIGCGIAVFPVGLKRVVPEQVARRFPDLDIPLHPDRDADDPAWAVVDGEIPAGHLDGLGTVGRGNHFVELARIQTVLDPGHTARLGLAADDLVLIVHSGSRGLGERILRAHTERHGAGPAADPAGYLELHDAAVRWGSVNRRLLAARVLHALGARVTEPIVDQCHNLVEVRDGAYLHRKGAAPGDGRDVLIAGTRGTCSYLVAAHAGPQANFSVAHGAGRKMSRADALRRGRAKHTVEELRRTPVGSLVVCGDRQLLFEEAPTAYKRIEQVIADLAEHGLATPAATTVPLVTYKTVDRGGDARPAGRRDRRDHRRGRGRS
;
A
#
# COMPACT_ATOMS: atom_id res chain seq x y z
N MET A 1 32.67 31.68 -13.77
CA MET A 1 31.35 32.16 -14.24
C MET A 1 30.98 31.36 -15.50
N SER A 2 30.31 30.24 -15.32
CA SER A 2 29.81 29.41 -16.43
C SER A 2 28.30 29.58 -16.50
N GLN A 3 27.84 30.21 -17.55
CA GLN A 3 26.40 30.36 -17.84
C GLN A 3 25.80 29.01 -18.22
N GLN A 4 24.91 28.52 -17.39
CA GLN A 4 24.05 27.39 -17.68
C GLN A 4 22.98 27.86 -18.69
N LYS A 5 23.10 27.44 -19.95
CA LYS A 5 22.09 27.65 -20.98
C LYS A 5 20.85 26.80 -20.63
N SER A 6 19.77 27.48 -20.31
CA SER A 6 18.43 26.88 -20.25
C SER A 6 18.06 26.30 -21.62
N ARG A 7 17.76 25.01 -21.66
CA ARG A 7 17.13 24.38 -22.84
C ARG A 7 15.73 24.98 -22.99
N PRO A 8 15.29 25.34 -24.20
CA PRO A 8 13.92 25.78 -24.42
C PRO A 8 12.95 24.58 -24.19
N GLU A 9 11.91 24.81 -23.37
CA GLU A 9 10.74 23.94 -23.31
C GLU A 9 10.15 23.83 -24.72
N SER A 10 10.14 22.62 -25.26
CA SER A 10 9.42 22.31 -26.49
C SER A 10 7.92 22.42 -26.22
N ALA A 11 7.26 23.30 -26.99
CA ALA A 11 5.81 23.42 -26.98
C ALA A 11 5.15 22.03 -27.25
N PRO A 12 4.05 21.67 -26.56
CA PRO A 12 3.40 20.38 -26.74
C PRO A 12 2.86 20.25 -28.15
N THR A 13 3.26 19.21 -28.86
CA THR A 13 2.65 18.79 -30.12
C THR A 13 1.19 18.36 -29.84
N ALA A 14 0.24 18.78 -30.67
CA ALA A 14 -1.16 18.41 -30.57
C ALA A 14 -1.31 16.89 -30.50
N GLY A 15 -1.70 16.36 -29.31
CA GLY A 15 -1.91 14.93 -29.08
C GLY A 15 -1.09 14.31 -27.95
N SER A 16 -0.15 15.01 -27.31
CA SER A 16 0.61 14.46 -26.19
C SER A 16 -0.15 14.58 -24.87
N ALA A 17 -0.14 13.50 -24.06
CA ALA A 17 -0.74 13.50 -22.73
C ALA A 17 -0.05 14.55 -21.81
N THR A 18 -0.85 15.20 -20.98
CA THR A 18 -0.33 16.16 -19.98
C THR A 18 0.30 15.40 -18.81
N VAL A 19 1.52 15.79 -18.42
CA VAL A 19 2.18 15.33 -17.21
C VAL A 19 2.22 16.46 -16.19
N THR A 20 1.66 16.23 -15.00
CA THR A 20 1.66 17.18 -13.89
C THR A 20 2.19 16.49 -12.64
N VAL A 21 3.14 17.12 -11.94
CA VAL A 21 3.65 16.61 -10.65
C VAL A 21 3.26 17.61 -9.56
N PHE A 22 2.49 17.15 -8.59
CA PHE A 22 1.98 17.94 -7.47
C PHE A 22 2.97 17.93 -6.29
N ALA A 23 4.11 18.55 -6.50
CA ALA A 23 5.16 18.64 -5.50
C ALA A 23 5.81 20.03 -5.54
N SER A 24 6.10 20.61 -4.39
CA SER A 24 6.82 21.88 -4.28
C SER A 24 8.32 21.69 -4.53
N ALA A 25 9.02 22.79 -4.72
CA ALA A 25 10.49 22.78 -4.84
C ALA A 25 11.21 22.27 -3.58
N ARG A 26 10.51 22.15 -2.45
CA ARG A 26 11.02 21.59 -1.19
C ARG A 26 10.95 20.06 -1.16
N SER A 27 10.18 19.46 -2.05
CA SER A 27 9.99 18.02 -2.11
C SER A 27 11.02 17.36 -2.98
N TRP A 28 11.56 16.27 -2.47
CA TRP A 28 12.50 15.47 -3.22
C TRP A 28 11.75 14.43 -4.06
N ILE A 29 11.81 14.59 -5.37
CA ILE A 29 11.29 13.64 -6.35
C ILE A 29 12.47 13.13 -7.19
N GLU A 30 12.59 11.81 -7.30
CA GLU A 30 13.63 11.21 -8.16
C GLU A 30 13.34 11.50 -9.63
N SER A 31 14.38 11.90 -10.40
CA SER A 31 14.26 12.13 -11.84
C SER A 31 13.68 10.94 -12.59
N ASP A 32 14.11 9.72 -12.21
CA ASP A 32 13.63 8.47 -12.82
C ASP A 32 12.11 8.31 -12.68
N ALA A 33 11.51 8.81 -11.60
CA ALA A 33 10.06 8.77 -11.43
C ALA A 33 9.34 9.74 -12.38
N VAL A 34 9.91 10.92 -12.58
CA VAL A 34 9.40 11.91 -13.55
C VAL A 34 9.55 11.38 -14.98
N ASP A 35 10.70 10.79 -15.29
CA ASP A 35 10.96 10.17 -16.60
C ASP A 35 9.97 9.04 -16.87
N GLN A 36 9.64 8.22 -15.85
CA GLN A 36 8.59 7.21 -15.96
C GLN A 36 7.20 7.83 -16.22
N CYS A 37 6.87 8.98 -15.62
CA CYS A 37 5.63 9.69 -15.95
C CYS A 37 5.57 10.09 -17.43
N HIS A 38 6.67 10.61 -17.98
CA HIS A 38 6.77 10.96 -19.41
C HIS A 38 6.71 9.73 -20.33
N GLN A 39 7.34 8.62 -19.93
CA GLN A 39 7.24 7.34 -20.67
C GLN A 39 5.81 6.84 -20.72
N VAL A 40 5.08 6.91 -19.60
CA VAL A 40 3.65 6.53 -19.54
C VAL A 40 2.81 7.50 -20.38
N ALA A 41 3.10 8.79 -20.35
CA ALA A 41 2.40 9.80 -21.15
C ALA A 41 2.52 9.56 -22.67
N ALA A 42 3.57 8.87 -23.10
CA ALA A 42 3.79 8.51 -24.51
C ALA A 42 3.01 7.25 -24.96
N LEU A 43 2.29 6.57 -24.09
CA LEU A 43 1.48 5.41 -24.46
C LEU A 43 0.24 5.83 -25.25
N ASP A 44 -0.16 4.98 -26.19
CA ASP A 44 -1.36 5.21 -27.02
C ASP A 44 -2.61 5.42 -26.17
N GLY A 45 -3.40 6.43 -26.52
CA GLY A 45 -4.65 6.75 -25.82
C GLY A 45 -4.47 7.40 -24.45
N MET A 46 -3.24 7.64 -23.98
CA MET A 46 -3.01 8.37 -22.72
C MET A 46 -3.48 9.82 -22.87
N ARG A 47 -4.18 10.31 -21.83
CA ARG A 47 -4.70 11.70 -21.77
C ARG A 47 -3.94 12.55 -20.77
N SER A 48 -3.69 11.99 -19.59
CA SER A 48 -3.00 12.71 -18.50
C SER A 48 -2.30 11.76 -17.53
N VAL A 49 -1.19 12.23 -16.96
CA VAL A 49 -0.45 11.58 -15.88
C VAL A 49 -0.27 12.58 -14.75
N ALA A 50 -0.80 12.27 -13.58
CA ALA A 50 -0.70 13.07 -12.37
C ALA A 50 0.19 12.36 -11.35
N GLY A 51 1.37 12.92 -11.07
CA GLY A 51 2.29 12.46 -10.01
C GLY A 51 1.98 13.15 -8.69
N MET A 52 1.76 12.38 -7.62
CA MET A 52 1.49 12.87 -6.28
C MET A 52 2.80 13.23 -5.55
N PRO A 53 2.76 13.95 -4.41
CA PRO A 53 3.99 14.32 -3.68
C PRO A 53 4.85 13.13 -3.21
N ASP A 54 4.25 11.96 -3.04
CA ASP A 54 4.93 10.71 -2.70
C ASP A 54 5.51 9.96 -3.91
N LEU A 55 5.46 10.54 -5.12
CA LEU A 55 5.94 9.97 -6.37
C LEU A 55 7.36 9.41 -6.24
N HIS A 56 7.56 8.15 -6.66
CA HIS A 56 8.87 7.48 -6.69
C HIS A 56 8.92 6.41 -7.79
N PRO A 57 10.13 5.97 -8.20
CA PRO A 57 10.26 4.97 -9.26
C PRO A 57 9.59 3.64 -8.89
N GLY A 58 8.90 3.05 -9.86
CA GLY A 58 8.28 1.74 -9.74
C GLY A 58 8.70 0.78 -10.85
N LYS A 59 8.36 -0.50 -10.72
CA LYS A 59 8.59 -1.48 -11.77
C LYS A 59 7.62 -1.22 -12.93
N GLY A 60 8.14 -0.78 -14.08
CA GLY A 60 7.41 -0.56 -15.32
C GLY A 60 6.56 0.73 -15.36
N ALA A 61 6.15 1.28 -14.23
CA ALA A 61 5.41 2.53 -14.13
C ALA A 61 5.67 3.17 -12.76
N PRO A 62 5.58 4.52 -12.63
CA PRO A 62 5.82 5.22 -11.37
C PRO A 62 4.81 4.81 -10.30
N ILE A 63 5.19 4.94 -9.03
CA ILE A 63 4.33 4.77 -7.86
C ILE A 63 4.05 6.15 -7.25
N GLY A 64 2.84 6.39 -6.78
CA GLY A 64 2.36 7.73 -6.43
C GLY A 64 1.80 8.45 -7.65
N ALA A 65 1.21 7.72 -8.60
CA ALA A 65 0.71 8.30 -9.85
C ALA A 65 -0.71 7.82 -10.19
N ALA A 66 -1.48 8.73 -10.80
CA ALA A 66 -2.78 8.47 -11.38
C ALA A 66 -2.76 8.84 -12.87
N MET A 67 -3.28 7.96 -13.73
CA MET A 67 -3.09 8.01 -15.17
C MET A 67 -4.42 7.76 -15.88
N THR A 68 -4.88 8.70 -16.69
CA THR A 68 -6.13 8.59 -17.44
C THR A 68 -5.86 8.27 -18.91
N SER A 69 -6.49 7.22 -19.42
CA SER A 69 -6.31 6.74 -20.79
C SER A 69 -7.61 6.24 -21.39
N THR A 70 -7.75 6.31 -22.72
CA THR A 70 -8.82 5.60 -23.46
C THR A 70 -8.54 4.12 -23.64
N VAL A 71 -7.32 3.67 -23.29
CA VAL A 71 -6.85 2.30 -23.40
C VAL A 71 -6.55 1.76 -22.01
N LEU A 72 -6.97 0.52 -21.73
CA LEU A 72 -6.69 -0.12 -20.45
C LEU A 72 -5.31 -0.80 -20.49
N TYR A 73 -4.43 -0.36 -19.61
CA TYR A 73 -3.07 -0.91 -19.43
C TYR A 73 -2.92 -1.59 -18.07
N PRO A 74 -3.00 -2.91 -17.95
CA PRO A 74 -2.92 -3.63 -16.68
C PRO A 74 -1.66 -3.34 -15.86
N PHE A 75 -0.50 -3.18 -16.49
CA PHE A 75 0.78 -2.94 -15.81
C PHE A 75 0.84 -1.59 -15.07
N LEU A 76 0.00 -0.60 -15.46
CA LEU A 76 -0.06 0.70 -14.80
C LEU A 76 -0.63 0.64 -13.37
N VAL A 77 -1.31 -0.44 -13.01
CA VAL A 77 -1.78 -0.68 -11.63
C VAL A 77 -0.72 -1.43 -10.80
N GLY A 78 0.07 -2.26 -11.47
CA GLY A 78 1.06 -3.13 -10.81
C GLY A 78 0.47 -4.46 -10.35
N SER A 79 1.29 -5.25 -9.65
CA SER A 79 0.94 -6.63 -9.26
C SER A 79 0.05 -6.72 -8.01
N ASP A 80 -0.01 -5.66 -7.19
CA ASP A 80 -0.81 -5.67 -5.95
C ASP A 80 -2.14 -4.95 -6.16
N ILE A 81 -2.94 -5.49 -7.10
CA ILE A 81 -4.30 -5.01 -7.37
C ILE A 81 -5.11 -5.09 -6.07
N GLY A 82 -5.86 -4.05 -5.75
CA GLY A 82 -6.67 -4.01 -4.52
C GLY A 82 -5.89 -3.66 -3.26
N CYS A 83 -4.56 -3.33 -3.37
CA CYS A 83 -3.82 -2.77 -2.25
C CYS A 83 -4.48 -1.49 -1.77
N GLY A 84 -4.70 -1.39 -0.45
CA GLY A 84 -5.42 -0.29 0.14
C GLY A 84 -5.26 -0.21 1.64
N ILE A 85 -5.80 0.86 2.20
CA ILE A 85 -5.79 1.13 3.64
C ILE A 85 -7.21 1.23 4.15
N ALA A 86 -7.49 0.51 5.25
CA ALA A 86 -8.73 0.64 6.00
C ALA A 86 -8.45 1.12 7.43
N VAL A 87 -9.34 1.96 7.97
CA VAL A 87 -9.25 2.52 9.33
C VAL A 87 -10.51 2.17 10.10
N PHE A 88 -10.34 1.49 11.24
CA PHE A 88 -11.43 1.04 12.10
C PHE A 88 -11.35 1.74 13.45
N PRO A 89 -12.41 2.39 13.94
CA PRO A 89 -12.47 2.88 15.30
C PRO A 89 -12.35 1.73 16.29
N VAL A 90 -11.58 1.92 17.36
CA VAL A 90 -11.37 0.91 18.41
C VAL A 90 -11.97 1.40 19.72
N GLY A 91 -13.01 0.73 20.21
CA GLY A 91 -13.75 1.12 21.39
C GLY A 91 -13.03 0.91 22.74
N LEU A 92 -11.70 0.83 22.75
CA LEU A 92 -10.88 0.71 23.95
C LEU A 92 -10.34 2.10 24.32
N LYS A 93 -10.42 2.47 25.60
CA LYS A 93 -9.95 3.80 26.05
C LYS A 93 -8.47 3.86 26.39
N ARG A 94 -7.90 2.76 26.86
CA ARG A 94 -6.47 2.69 27.26
C ARG A 94 -5.92 1.32 26.93
N VAL A 95 -4.70 1.31 26.42
CA VAL A 95 -3.96 0.09 26.11
C VAL A 95 -2.52 0.22 26.57
N VAL A 96 -1.90 -0.91 26.91
CA VAL A 96 -0.47 -1.01 27.16
C VAL A 96 0.15 -1.66 25.92
N PRO A 97 1.03 -0.95 25.18
CA PRO A 97 1.54 -1.45 23.91
C PRO A 97 2.16 -2.84 23.97
N GLU A 98 2.88 -3.16 25.06
CA GLU A 98 3.48 -4.49 25.28
C GLU A 98 2.43 -5.60 25.44
N GLN A 99 1.28 -5.31 26.03
CA GLN A 99 0.18 -6.26 26.15
C GLN A 99 -0.52 -6.45 24.80
N VAL A 100 -0.74 -5.37 24.07
CA VAL A 100 -1.30 -5.40 22.72
C VAL A 100 -0.42 -6.23 21.81
N ALA A 101 0.90 -5.95 21.78
CA ALA A 101 1.85 -6.68 20.94
C ALA A 101 1.84 -8.20 21.20
N ARG A 102 1.64 -8.62 22.46
CA ARG A 102 1.52 -10.05 22.83
C ARG A 102 0.18 -10.67 22.43
N ARG A 103 -0.88 -9.86 22.29
CA ARG A 103 -2.22 -10.31 21.92
C ARG A 103 -2.47 -10.32 20.42
N PHE A 104 -1.61 -9.67 19.61
CA PHE A 104 -1.77 -9.77 18.16
C PHE A 104 -1.74 -11.24 17.75
N PRO A 105 -2.74 -11.71 16.99
CA PRO A 105 -2.73 -13.06 16.46
C PRO A 105 -1.63 -13.22 15.41
N ASP A 106 -1.31 -14.45 15.05
CA ASP A 106 -0.43 -14.69 13.92
C ASP A 106 -1.18 -14.38 12.61
N LEU A 107 -0.91 -13.19 12.07
CA LEU A 107 -1.53 -12.70 10.83
C LEU A 107 -0.78 -13.17 9.55
N ASP A 108 0.17 -14.09 9.68
CA ASP A 108 0.81 -14.76 8.55
C ASP A 108 0.09 -16.08 8.20
N ILE A 109 -0.73 -16.61 9.13
CA ILE A 109 -1.52 -17.82 8.93
C ILE A 109 -2.86 -17.46 8.26
N PRO A 110 -3.15 -18.00 7.06
CA PRO A 110 -4.41 -17.77 6.38
C PRO A 110 -5.60 -18.35 7.14
N LEU A 111 -6.73 -17.65 7.10
CA LEU A 111 -8.03 -18.22 7.47
C LEU A 111 -8.57 -19.05 6.31
N HIS A 112 -9.12 -20.22 6.64
CA HIS A 112 -9.75 -21.10 5.66
C HIS A 112 -11.19 -21.40 6.09
N PRO A 113 -12.20 -21.17 5.21
CA PRO A 113 -13.60 -21.34 5.58
C PRO A 113 -13.93 -22.71 6.18
N ASP A 114 -13.36 -23.79 5.65
CA ASP A 114 -13.66 -25.14 6.10
C ASP A 114 -12.93 -25.51 7.41
N ARG A 115 -11.65 -25.08 7.54
CA ARG A 115 -10.83 -25.40 8.70
C ARG A 115 -11.15 -24.54 9.90
N ASP A 116 -11.42 -23.26 9.65
CA ASP A 116 -11.58 -22.21 10.65
C ASP A 116 -13.03 -21.69 10.64
N ALA A 117 -14.03 -22.55 10.32
CA ALA A 117 -15.42 -22.17 10.12
C ALA A 117 -16.04 -21.43 11.33
N ASP A 118 -15.58 -21.78 12.54
CA ASP A 118 -16.06 -21.20 13.80
C ASP A 118 -15.30 -19.90 14.19
N ASP A 119 -14.33 -19.42 13.37
CA ASP A 119 -13.62 -18.19 13.68
C ASP A 119 -14.59 -17.00 13.58
N PRO A 120 -14.78 -16.23 14.69
CA PRO A 120 -15.72 -15.12 14.71
C PRO A 120 -15.38 -14.01 13.72
N ALA A 121 -14.16 -13.96 13.16
CA ALA A 121 -13.79 -13.00 12.15
C ALA A 121 -14.59 -13.15 10.85
N TRP A 122 -15.18 -14.34 10.58
CA TRP A 122 -16.01 -14.54 9.40
C TRP A 122 -17.30 -13.71 9.39
N ALA A 123 -17.74 -13.22 10.53
CA ALA A 123 -18.94 -12.39 10.65
C ALA A 123 -18.86 -11.06 9.87
N VAL A 124 -17.66 -10.64 9.43
CA VAL A 124 -17.47 -9.41 8.61
C VAL A 124 -17.49 -9.67 7.11
N VAL A 125 -17.67 -10.93 6.69
CA VAL A 125 -17.68 -11.29 5.27
C VAL A 125 -19.11 -11.29 4.76
N ASP A 126 -19.46 -10.23 4.01
CA ASP A 126 -20.71 -10.14 3.30
C ASP A 126 -20.51 -10.62 1.86
N GLY A 127 -21.20 -11.69 1.46
CA GLY A 127 -21.19 -12.24 0.12
C GLY A 127 -20.11 -13.28 -0.15
N GLU A 128 -19.95 -13.66 -1.42
CA GLU A 128 -19.03 -14.71 -1.83
C GLU A 128 -17.60 -14.20 -1.92
N ILE A 129 -16.68 -14.92 -1.28
CA ILE A 129 -15.25 -14.79 -1.55
C ILE A 129 -14.98 -15.46 -2.89
N PRO A 130 -14.28 -14.82 -3.83
CA PRO A 130 -13.97 -15.45 -5.12
C PRO A 130 -13.32 -16.81 -4.93
N ALA A 131 -13.99 -17.87 -5.40
CA ALA A 131 -13.54 -19.24 -5.25
C ALA A 131 -12.13 -19.45 -5.81
N GLY A 132 -11.33 -20.31 -5.19
CA GLY A 132 -9.98 -20.65 -5.65
C GLY A 132 -8.87 -19.65 -5.23
N HIS A 133 -9.17 -18.66 -4.40
CA HIS A 133 -8.20 -17.64 -3.93
C HIS A 133 -8.12 -17.52 -2.41
N LEU A 134 -8.33 -18.62 -1.70
CA LEU A 134 -8.32 -18.66 -0.23
C LEU A 134 -6.90 -18.59 0.37
N ASP A 135 -5.89 -18.96 -0.43
CA ASP A 135 -4.49 -18.89 0.00
C ASP A 135 -4.05 -17.45 0.30
N GLY A 136 -3.96 -17.11 1.54
CA GLY A 136 -3.57 -15.78 2.00
C GLY A 136 -4.70 -14.91 2.55
N LEU A 137 -5.95 -15.41 2.57
CA LEU A 137 -7.08 -14.69 3.16
C LEU A 137 -6.88 -14.50 4.67
N GLY A 138 -7.17 -13.31 5.17
CA GLY A 138 -6.91 -12.94 6.58
C GLY A 138 -5.43 -12.80 6.91
N THR A 139 -4.52 -12.64 5.91
CA THR A 139 -3.09 -12.41 6.14
C THR A 139 -2.65 -11.01 5.75
N VAL A 140 -1.67 -10.46 6.51
CA VAL A 140 -1.17 -9.11 6.28
C VAL A 140 -0.30 -9.02 5.03
N GLY A 141 0.62 -9.97 4.84
CA GLY A 141 1.58 -9.96 3.76
C GLY A 141 2.94 -9.35 4.12
N ARG A 142 3.77 -9.15 3.10
CA ARG A 142 5.14 -8.64 3.25
C ARG A 142 5.29 -7.23 2.66
N GLY A 143 6.50 -6.70 2.67
CA GLY A 143 6.82 -5.39 2.14
C GLY A 143 6.28 -4.27 3.01
N ASN A 144 5.61 -3.30 2.39
CA ASN A 144 5.02 -2.16 3.09
C ASN A 144 3.69 -2.47 3.81
N HIS A 145 3.10 -3.66 3.66
CA HIS A 145 1.87 -4.04 4.37
C HIS A 145 2.07 -4.09 5.88
N PHE A 146 1.02 -3.76 6.62
CA PHE A 146 1.03 -3.76 8.09
C PHE A 146 -0.40 -3.75 8.67
N VAL A 147 -0.50 -4.14 9.94
CA VAL A 147 -1.66 -3.84 10.78
C VAL A 147 -1.15 -3.06 11.99
N GLU A 148 -1.76 -1.91 12.26
CA GLU A 148 -1.25 -0.97 13.24
C GLU A 148 -2.35 -0.49 14.17
N LEU A 149 -2.17 -0.67 15.47
CA LEU A 149 -2.95 0.06 16.45
C LEU A 149 -2.29 1.43 16.65
N ALA A 150 -3.06 2.48 16.39
CA ALA A 150 -2.64 3.86 16.52
C ALA A 150 -3.61 4.65 17.40
N ARG A 151 -3.17 5.83 17.84
CA ARG A 151 -3.97 6.76 18.62
C ARG A 151 -4.08 8.08 17.87
N ILE A 152 -5.27 8.70 17.88
CA ILE A 152 -5.46 10.08 17.40
C ILE A 152 -4.62 10.99 18.30
N GLN A 153 -3.60 11.62 17.72
CA GLN A 153 -2.63 12.43 18.46
C GLN A 153 -3.05 13.90 18.48
N THR A 154 -3.38 14.44 17.31
CA THR A 154 -3.75 15.85 17.16
C THR A 154 -5.00 15.94 16.28
N VAL A 155 -5.97 16.68 16.75
CA VAL A 155 -7.15 17.07 15.97
C VAL A 155 -6.84 18.42 15.33
N LEU A 156 -6.79 18.46 14.00
CA LEU A 156 -6.46 19.64 13.20
C LEU A 156 -7.74 20.36 12.72
N ASP A 157 -8.77 19.58 12.35
CA ASP A 157 -10.12 20.04 12.05
C ASP A 157 -11.12 19.32 12.97
N PRO A 158 -11.57 19.98 14.06
CA PRO A 158 -12.52 19.39 15.01
C PRO A 158 -13.86 18.99 14.39
N GLY A 159 -14.37 19.83 13.48
CA GLY A 159 -15.65 19.57 12.82
C GLY A 159 -15.60 18.34 11.93
N HIS A 160 -14.55 18.20 11.14
CA HIS A 160 -14.35 17.06 10.27
C HIS A 160 -14.09 15.78 11.08
N THR A 161 -13.21 15.85 12.07
CA THR A 161 -12.86 14.69 12.92
C THR A 161 -14.08 14.18 13.69
N ALA A 162 -14.93 15.08 14.20
CA ALA A 162 -16.18 14.71 14.86
C ALA A 162 -17.17 14.02 13.92
N ARG A 163 -17.26 14.41 12.63
CA ARG A 163 -18.10 13.71 11.63
C ARG A 163 -17.63 12.26 11.40
N LEU A 164 -16.34 11.98 11.56
CA LEU A 164 -15.78 10.62 11.52
C LEU A 164 -16.02 9.84 12.83
N GLY A 165 -16.65 10.44 13.83
CA GLY A 165 -16.86 9.84 15.14
C GLY A 165 -15.58 9.69 15.95
N LEU A 166 -14.58 10.53 15.71
CA LEU A 166 -13.27 10.49 16.36
C LEU A 166 -13.01 11.73 17.21
N ALA A 167 -12.23 11.54 18.26
CA ALA A 167 -11.73 12.59 19.13
C ALA A 167 -10.24 12.36 19.44
N ALA A 168 -9.61 13.34 20.10
CA ALA A 168 -8.25 13.18 20.60
C ALA A 168 -8.17 12.00 21.56
N ASP A 169 -7.06 11.28 21.52
CA ASP A 169 -6.76 10.06 22.27
C ASP A 169 -7.59 8.80 21.90
N ASP A 170 -8.56 8.89 20.99
CA ASP A 170 -9.25 7.70 20.49
C ASP A 170 -8.27 6.78 19.77
N LEU A 171 -8.55 5.47 19.88
CA LEU A 171 -7.76 4.44 19.22
C LEU A 171 -8.39 4.07 17.86
N VAL A 172 -7.52 3.84 16.89
CA VAL A 172 -7.88 3.34 15.58
C VAL A 172 -6.99 2.17 15.20
N LEU A 173 -7.56 1.18 14.52
CA LEU A 173 -6.81 0.11 13.89
C LEU A 173 -6.68 0.42 12.40
N ILE A 174 -5.44 0.52 11.93
CA ILE A 174 -5.09 0.80 10.53
C ILE A 174 -4.63 -0.51 9.90
N VAL A 175 -5.27 -0.91 8.80
CA VAL A 175 -4.92 -2.13 8.06
C VAL A 175 -4.50 -1.76 6.65
N HIS A 176 -3.24 -2.00 6.31
CA HIS A 176 -2.70 -1.85 4.97
C HIS A 176 -2.40 -3.23 4.38
N SER A 177 -3.25 -3.68 3.46
CA SER A 177 -3.09 -4.95 2.75
C SER A 177 -3.87 -4.94 1.44
N GLY A 178 -3.51 -5.85 0.51
CA GLY A 178 -4.11 -5.99 -0.80
C GLY A 178 -4.67 -7.37 -1.07
N SER A 179 -4.83 -7.71 -2.34
CA SER A 179 -5.38 -9.01 -2.80
C SER A 179 -4.36 -10.16 -2.73
N ARG A 180 -3.23 -9.93 -2.11
CA ARG A 180 -2.18 -10.94 -1.93
C ARG A 180 -1.74 -11.50 -3.31
N GLY A 181 -1.50 -12.79 -3.43
CA GLY A 181 -1.13 -13.44 -4.68
C GLY A 181 -2.18 -13.41 -5.80
N LEU A 182 -3.43 -12.99 -5.51
CA LEU A 182 -4.48 -12.93 -6.52
C LEU A 182 -4.17 -11.89 -7.60
N GLY A 183 -3.92 -10.63 -7.21
CA GLY A 183 -3.58 -9.56 -8.15
C GLY A 183 -2.32 -9.86 -8.96
N GLU A 184 -1.31 -10.45 -8.34
CA GLU A 184 -0.10 -10.88 -9.03
C GLU A 184 -0.39 -11.94 -10.12
N ARG A 185 -1.24 -12.93 -9.83
CA ARG A 185 -1.64 -13.95 -10.82
C ARG A 185 -2.39 -13.33 -12.01
N ILE A 186 -3.30 -12.38 -11.74
CA ILE A 186 -4.05 -11.67 -12.78
C ILE A 186 -3.09 -10.90 -13.70
N LEU A 187 -2.22 -10.07 -13.14
CA LEU A 187 -1.26 -9.31 -13.93
C LEU A 187 -0.29 -10.22 -14.68
N ARG A 188 0.21 -11.28 -14.04
CA ARG A 188 1.11 -12.24 -14.68
C ARG A 188 0.47 -12.93 -15.87
N ALA A 189 -0.76 -13.42 -15.73
CA ALA A 189 -1.49 -14.06 -16.82
C ALA A 189 -1.70 -13.12 -18.02
N HIS A 190 -1.92 -11.82 -17.76
CA HIS A 190 -1.95 -10.81 -18.82
C HIS A 190 -0.57 -10.61 -19.45
N THR A 191 0.46 -10.42 -18.62
CA THR A 191 1.81 -10.09 -19.09
C THR A 191 2.44 -11.24 -19.90
N GLU A 192 2.18 -12.49 -19.54
CA GLU A 192 2.65 -13.67 -20.29
C GLU A 192 2.08 -13.72 -21.70
N ARG A 193 0.87 -13.18 -21.93
CA ARG A 193 0.19 -13.19 -23.24
C ARG A 193 0.44 -11.92 -24.05
N HIS A 194 0.53 -10.77 -23.41
CA HIS A 194 0.48 -9.45 -24.05
C HIS A 194 1.64 -8.53 -23.68
N GLY A 195 2.59 -8.99 -22.83
CA GLY A 195 3.69 -8.15 -22.32
C GLY A 195 3.16 -6.94 -21.55
N ALA A 196 3.72 -5.77 -21.80
CA ALA A 196 3.24 -4.49 -21.27
C ALA A 196 2.15 -3.85 -22.16
N GLY A 197 1.58 -4.61 -23.09
CA GLY A 197 0.53 -4.14 -23.98
C GLY A 197 -0.81 -3.91 -23.29
N PRO A 198 -1.78 -3.31 -24.01
CA PRO A 198 -3.12 -3.10 -23.49
C PRO A 198 -3.87 -4.41 -23.28
N ALA A 199 -4.95 -4.35 -22.51
CA ALA A 199 -5.88 -5.46 -22.38
C ALA A 199 -6.61 -5.69 -23.71
N ALA A 200 -6.48 -6.89 -24.29
CA ALA A 200 -7.18 -7.27 -25.52
C ALA A 200 -8.70 -7.38 -25.29
N ASP A 201 -9.10 -7.81 -24.09
CA ASP A 201 -10.48 -7.81 -23.60
C ASP A 201 -10.54 -6.97 -22.30
N PRO A 202 -10.82 -5.66 -22.41
CA PRO A 202 -10.92 -4.79 -21.25
C PRO A 202 -12.02 -5.19 -20.26
N ALA A 203 -13.17 -5.67 -20.75
CA ALA A 203 -14.29 -6.05 -19.89
C ALA A 203 -13.94 -7.27 -19.03
N GLY A 204 -13.46 -8.34 -19.66
CA GLY A 204 -13.05 -9.54 -18.94
C GLY A 204 -11.85 -9.29 -18.00
N TYR A 205 -10.93 -8.39 -18.37
CA TYR A 205 -9.88 -7.98 -17.43
C TYR A 205 -10.45 -7.25 -16.21
N LEU A 206 -11.39 -6.31 -16.40
CA LEU A 206 -12.00 -5.55 -15.29
C LEU A 206 -12.79 -6.45 -14.34
N GLU A 207 -13.48 -7.49 -14.83
CA GLU A 207 -14.15 -8.47 -13.97
C GLU A 207 -13.17 -9.13 -12.98
N LEU A 208 -12.01 -9.57 -13.48
CA LEU A 208 -10.97 -10.18 -12.66
C LEU A 208 -10.33 -9.15 -11.71
N HIS A 209 -10.06 -7.95 -12.21
CA HIS A 209 -9.52 -6.84 -11.45
C HIS A 209 -10.44 -6.47 -10.29
N ASP A 210 -11.74 -6.28 -10.54
CA ASP A 210 -12.72 -5.88 -9.54
C ASP A 210 -12.94 -6.98 -8.49
N ALA A 211 -12.86 -8.25 -8.91
CA ALA A 211 -12.84 -9.38 -7.99
C ALA A 211 -11.63 -9.30 -7.03
N ALA A 212 -10.45 -8.94 -7.54
CA ALA A 212 -9.26 -8.77 -6.70
C ALA A 212 -9.37 -7.54 -5.78
N VAL A 213 -9.97 -6.44 -6.23
CA VAL A 213 -10.23 -5.25 -5.40
C VAL A 213 -11.18 -5.60 -4.26
N ARG A 214 -12.31 -6.28 -4.54
CA ARG A 214 -13.25 -6.77 -3.50
C ARG A 214 -12.56 -7.71 -2.52
N TRP A 215 -11.77 -8.66 -3.04
CA TRP A 215 -11.02 -9.58 -2.20
C TRP A 215 -10.07 -8.83 -1.23
N GLY A 216 -9.38 -7.80 -1.71
CA GLY A 216 -8.51 -6.96 -0.89
C GLY A 216 -9.27 -6.24 0.24
N SER A 217 -10.48 -5.74 -0.02
CA SER A 217 -11.34 -5.12 1.00
C SER A 217 -11.78 -6.15 2.04
N VAL A 218 -12.25 -7.33 1.62
CA VAL A 218 -12.59 -8.43 2.54
C VAL A 218 -11.39 -8.83 3.39
N ASN A 219 -10.19 -8.92 2.80
CA ASN A 219 -8.96 -9.26 3.52
C ASN A 219 -8.65 -8.23 4.62
N ARG A 220 -8.81 -6.93 4.35
CA ARG A 220 -8.60 -5.87 5.36
C ARG A 220 -9.62 -5.97 6.50
N ARG A 221 -10.89 -6.26 6.21
CA ARG A 221 -11.95 -6.47 7.22
C ARG A 221 -11.66 -7.70 8.10
N LEU A 222 -11.26 -8.82 7.51
CA LEU A 222 -10.87 -10.03 8.24
C LEU A 222 -9.67 -9.80 9.16
N LEU A 223 -8.63 -9.11 8.66
CA LEU A 223 -7.48 -8.74 9.47
C LEU A 223 -7.88 -7.88 10.67
N ALA A 224 -8.74 -6.89 10.45
CA ALA A 224 -9.25 -6.05 11.52
C ALA A 224 -10.06 -6.87 12.55
N ALA A 225 -10.97 -7.72 12.10
CA ALA A 225 -11.79 -8.55 12.97
C ALA A 225 -10.92 -9.48 13.84
N ARG A 226 -9.92 -10.15 13.25
CA ARG A 226 -8.97 -11.01 13.98
C ARG A 226 -8.27 -10.26 15.11
N VAL A 227 -7.77 -9.05 14.83
CA VAL A 227 -7.06 -8.24 15.82
C VAL A 227 -8.01 -7.70 16.87
N LEU A 228 -9.18 -7.15 16.48
CA LEU A 228 -10.15 -6.59 17.41
C LEU A 228 -10.69 -7.65 18.37
N HIS A 229 -11.01 -8.87 17.88
CA HIS A 229 -11.39 -10.00 18.73
C HIS A 229 -10.29 -10.38 19.73
N ALA A 230 -9.04 -10.48 19.27
CA ALA A 230 -7.90 -10.81 20.13
C ALA A 230 -7.64 -9.75 21.21
N LEU A 231 -7.97 -8.48 20.93
CA LEU A 231 -7.89 -7.40 21.92
C LEU A 231 -9.11 -7.32 22.83
N GLY A 232 -10.19 -8.07 22.57
CA GLY A 232 -11.45 -7.99 23.28
C GLY A 232 -12.24 -6.72 22.94
N ALA A 233 -12.03 -6.15 21.76
CA ALA A 233 -12.75 -5.01 21.25
C ALA A 233 -13.89 -5.44 20.32
N ARG A 234 -14.93 -4.60 20.25
CA ARG A 234 -16.02 -4.80 19.28
C ARG A 234 -15.49 -4.58 17.86
N VAL A 235 -15.86 -5.43 16.93
CA VAL A 235 -15.62 -5.21 15.51
C VAL A 235 -16.57 -4.10 15.02
N THR A 236 -16.01 -3.14 14.31
CA THR A 236 -16.70 -1.98 13.77
C THR A 236 -16.54 -1.91 12.25
N GLU A 237 -17.42 -1.17 11.57
CA GLU A 237 -17.22 -0.81 10.18
C GLU A 237 -16.03 0.15 10.04
N PRO A 238 -15.28 0.09 8.93
CA PRO A 238 -14.21 1.05 8.67
C PRO A 238 -14.79 2.44 8.38
N ILE A 239 -14.17 3.47 8.96
CA ILE A 239 -14.46 4.87 8.60
C ILE A 239 -13.74 5.31 7.33
N VAL A 240 -12.69 4.59 6.94
CA VAL A 240 -11.97 4.71 5.68
C VAL A 240 -11.67 3.29 5.18
N ASP A 241 -11.97 2.98 3.93
CA ASP A 241 -11.45 1.82 3.20
C ASP A 241 -11.18 2.25 1.75
N GLN A 242 -9.91 2.53 1.46
CA GLN A 242 -9.49 3.07 0.17
C GLN A 242 -8.46 2.17 -0.49
N CYS A 243 -8.75 1.77 -1.71
CA CYS A 243 -7.80 1.11 -2.59
C CYS A 243 -6.96 2.15 -3.34
N HIS A 244 -5.65 1.95 -3.45
CA HIS A 244 -4.74 2.86 -4.15
C HIS A 244 -3.98 2.20 -5.31
N ASN A 245 -4.30 0.93 -5.63
CA ASN A 245 -3.85 0.20 -6.81
C ASN A 245 -5.07 -0.39 -7.52
N LEU A 246 -5.66 0.36 -8.44
CA LEU A 246 -6.87 -0.03 -9.14
C LEU A 246 -7.05 0.70 -10.47
N VAL A 247 -7.96 0.20 -11.29
CA VAL A 247 -8.54 0.91 -12.44
C VAL A 247 -9.98 1.26 -12.13
N GLU A 248 -10.38 2.49 -12.41
CA GLU A 248 -11.78 2.92 -12.44
C GLU A 248 -12.17 3.32 -13.87
N VAL A 249 -13.38 2.99 -14.28
CA VAL A 249 -13.96 3.55 -15.51
C VAL A 249 -14.64 4.86 -15.14
N ARG A 250 -14.17 5.97 -15.74
CA ARG A 250 -14.70 7.31 -15.47
C ARG A 250 -14.80 8.10 -16.77
N ASP A 251 -15.98 8.61 -17.04
CA ASP A 251 -16.29 9.43 -18.25
C ASP A 251 -15.79 8.79 -19.56
N GLY A 252 -15.99 7.47 -19.69
CA GLY A 252 -15.58 6.69 -20.87
C GLY A 252 -14.08 6.51 -21.01
N ALA A 253 -13.31 6.74 -19.95
CA ALA A 253 -11.86 6.48 -19.89
C ALA A 253 -11.50 5.59 -18.71
N TYR A 254 -10.31 5.02 -18.75
CA TYR A 254 -9.72 4.20 -17.68
C TYR A 254 -8.81 5.08 -16.85
N LEU A 255 -9.16 5.24 -15.57
CA LEU A 255 -8.33 5.92 -14.58
C LEU A 255 -7.54 4.86 -13.80
N HIS A 256 -6.25 4.73 -14.14
CA HIS A 256 -5.32 3.82 -13.47
C HIS A 256 -4.68 4.51 -12.28
N ARG A 257 -4.64 3.85 -11.12
CA ARG A 257 -3.90 4.31 -9.95
C ARG A 257 -2.86 3.29 -9.52
N LYS A 258 -1.66 3.75 -9.24
CA LYS A 258 -0.58 2.96 -8.68
C LYS A 258 0.06 3.71 -7.53
N GLY A 259 -0.28 3.32 -6.29
CA GLY A 259 0.12 4.06 -5.10
C GLY A 259 -0.47 5.48 -5.06
N ALA A 260 -1.69 5.65 -5.56
CA ALA A 260 -2.44 6.90 -5.48
C ALA A 260 -3.87 6.61 -5.02
N ALA A 261 -4.33 7.27 -3.97
CA ALA A 261 -5.65 7.05 -3.40
C ALA A 261 -6.71 7.90 -4.12
N PRO A 262 -7.96 7.41 -4.27
CA PRO A 262 -9.08 8.23 -4.71
C PRO A 262 -9.26 9.45 -3.79
N GLY A 263 -9.36 10.65 -4.37
CA GLY A 263 -9.36 11.90 -3.62
C GLY A 263 -10.52 12.84 -3.93
N ASP A 264 -11.59 12.34 -4.53
CA ASP A 264 -12.75 13.12 -4.97
C ASP A 264 -13.82 13.22 -3.87
N GLY A 265 -13.57 14.04 -2.84
CA GLY A 265 -14.50 14.27 -1.73
C GLY A 265 -14.51 13.14 -0.69
N ARG A 266 -13.50 12.29 -0.66
CA ARG A 266 -13.38 11.15 0.26
C ARG A 266 -12.44 11.48 1.41
N ASP A 267 -12.64 10.78 2.52
CA ASP A 267 -11.68 10.74 3.60
C ASP A 267 -10.58 9.74 3.28
N VAL A 268 -9.32 10.14 3.48
CA VAL A 268 -8.15 9.36 3.13
C VAL A 268 -7.19 9.30 4.31
N LEU A 269 -6.67 8.12 4.63
CA LEU A 269 -5.51 8.00 5.51
C LEU A 269 -4.23 8.00 4.66
N ILE A 270 -3.41 9.01 4.81
CA ILE A 270 -2.08 9.09 4.20
C ILE A 270 -1.08 8.56 5.21
N ALA A 271 -0.59 7.35 4.92
CA ALA A 271 0.27 6.63 5.86
C ALA A 271 1.66 7.25 5.94
N GLY A 272 2.10 7.54 7.17
CA GLY A 272 3.49 7.83 7.47
C GLY A 272 4.35 6.57 7.51
N THR A 273 5.20 6.49 8.51
CA THR A 273 6.01 5.30 8.79
C THR A 273 5.73 4.82 10.21
N ARG A 274 6.15 3.60 10.54
CA ARG A 274 6.04 3.09 11.93
C ARG A 274 6.77 3.96 12.98
N GLY A 275 7.56 4.95 12.57
CA GLY A 275 8.27 5.89 13.42
C GLY A 275 7.83 7.34 13.26
N THR A 276 6.75 7.61 12.54
CA THR A 276 6.16 8.94 12.31
C THR A 276 4.65 8.87 12.39
N CYS A 277 3.97 10.02 12.45
CA CYS A 277 2.51 10.07 12.38
C CYS A 277 2.01 9.72 10.97
N SER A 278 0.73 9.32 10.90
CA SER A 278 -0.07 9.28 9.67
C SER A 278 -1.15 10.37 9.75
N TYR A 279 -1.73 10.74 8.60
CA TYR A 279 -2.70 11.83 8.53
C TYR A 279 -4.05 11.34 7.98
N LEU A 280 -5.12 11.60 8.71
CA LEU A 280 -6.47 11.62 8.16
C LEU A 280 -6.69 12.95 7.47
N VAL A 281 -7.13 12.93 6.22
CA VAL A 281 -7.35 14.12 5.41
C VAL A 281 -8.72 14.06 4.74
N ALA A 282 -9.37 15.22 4.59
CA ALA A 282 -10.44 15.42 3.65
C ALA A 282 -9.84 15.70 2.26
N ALA A 283 -10.03 14.80 1.31
CA ALA A 283 -9.48 14.96 -0.02
C ALA A 283 -10.43 15.72 -0.95
N HIS A 284 -9.84 16.59 -1.80
CA HIS A 284 -10.58 17.50 -2.70
C HIS A 284 -10.03 17.46 -4.14
N ALA A 285 -9.31 16.39 -4.50
CA ALA A 285 -8.63 16.30 -5.78
C ALA A 285 -9.61 16.31 -6.96
N GLY A 286 -9.41 17.26 -7.86
CA GLY A 286 -10.20 17.42 -9.08
C GLY A 286 -9.56 16.75 -10.31
N PRO A 287 -10.08 17.05 -11.52
CA PRO A 287 -9.59 16.47 -12.77
C PRO A 287 -8.10 16.70 -13.04
N GLN A 288 -7.54 17.83 -12.60
CA GLN A 288 -6.13 18.17 -12.78
C GLN A 288 -5.18 17.19 -12.10
N ALA A 289 -5.62 16.55 -11.00
CA ALA A 289 -4.90 15.53 -10.26
C ALA A 289 -5.43 14.10 -10.55
N ASN A 290 -6.17 13.92 -11.65
CA ASN A 290 -6.87 12.68 -11.94
C ASN A 290 -7.65 12.16 -10.73
N PHE A 291 -8.33 13.07 -10.00
CA PHE A 291 -9.16 12.76 -8.83
C PHE A 291 -8.43 11.93 -7.78
N SER A 292 -7.14 12.21 -7.55
CA SER A 292 -6.29 11.35 -6.73
C SER A 292 -5.39 12.17 -5.81
N VAL A 293 -5.00 11.55 -4.68
CA VAL A 293 -4.06 12.08 -3.71
C VAL A 293 -2.98 11.05 -3.38
N ALA A 294 -1.93 11.44 -2.68
CA ALA A 294 -0.90 10.54 -2.20
C ALA A 294 -1.50 9.43 -1.31
N HIS A 295 -0.94 8.21 -1.36
CA HIS A 295 -1.35 7.10 -0.51
C HIS A 295 -0.53 6.98 0.77
N GLY A 296 0.63 7.63 0.84
CA GLY A 296 1.56 7.55 1.97
C GLY A 296 2.76 8.46 1.81
N ALA A 297 3.79 8.22 2.64
CA ALA A 297 5.01 9.02 2.61
C ALA A 297 5.84 8.84 1.31
N GLY A 298 5.69 7.72 0.62
CA GLY A 298 6.52 7.39 -0.54
C GLY A 298 7.96 7.03 -0.16
N ARG A 299 8.58 6.15 -0.92
CA ARG A 299 9.99 5.78 -0.69
C ARG A 299 10.93 6.83 -1.27
N LYS A 300 12.08 7.02 -0.63
CA LYS A 300 13.19 7.84 -1.14
C LYS A 300 14.45 7.04 -1.45
N MET A 301 14.36 5.72 -1.39
CA MET A 301 15.43 4.81 -1.77
C MET A 301 14.90 3.41 -2.07
N SER A 302 15.63 2.65 -2.87
CA SER A 302 15.33 1.26 -3.16
C SER A 302 15.33 0.39 -1.90
N ARG A 303 14.68 -0.80 -1.94
CA ARG A 303 14.72 -1.75 -0.82
C ARG A 303 16.14 -2.21 -0.53
N ALA A 304 16.95 -2.46 -1.55
CA ALA A 304 18.35 -2.86 -1.40
C ALA A 304 19.18 -1.78 -0.70
N ASP A 305 19.01 -0.51 -1.08
CA ASP A 305 19.68 0.60 -0.43
C ASP A 305 19.22 0.82 1.01
N ALA A 306 17.91 0.68 1.26
CA ALA A 306 17.34 0.78 2.61
C ALA A 306 17.91 -0.32 3.52
N LEU A 307 17.98 -1.56 3.03
CA LEU A 307 18.59 -2.68 3.75
C LEU A 307 20.07 -2.40 4.08
N ARG A 308 20.85 -2.01 3.08
CA ARG A 308 22.29 -1.73 3.23
C ARG A 308 22.52 -0.57 4.21
N ARG A 309 21.84 0.57 4.01
CA ARG A 309 21.98 1.76 4.86
C ARG A 309 21.38 1.56 6.24
N GLY A 310 20.25 0.84 6.32
CA GLY A 310 19.59 0.51 7.56
C GLY A 310 20.46 -0.31 8.50
N ARG A 311 21.10 -1.36 7.98
CA ARG A 311 22.06 -2.19 8.75
C ARG A 311 23.28 -1.42 9.25
N ALA A 312 23.68 -0.37 8.54
CA ALA A 312 24.82 0.46 8.95
C ALA A 312 24.44 1.52 10.00
N LYS A 313 23.15 1.88 10.12
CA LYS A 313 22.70 3.02 10.93
C LYS A 313 21.84 2.65 12.14
N HIS A 314 21.22 1.48 12.14
CA HIS A 314 20.23 1.10 13.13
C HIS A 314 20.50 -0.28 13.69
N THR A 315 20.22 -0.46 14.96
CA THR A 315 20.11 -1.76 15.59
C THR A 315 18.70 -2.34 15.39
N VAL A 316 18.54 -3.63 15.62
CA VAL A 316 17.22 -4.31 15.58
C VAL A 316 16.31 -3.75 16.68
N GLU A 317 16.87 -3.47 17.86
CA GLU A 317 16.14 -2.94 19.03
C GLU A 317 15.57 -1.55 18.74
N GLU A 318 16.34 -0.64 18.15
CA GLU A 318 15.88 0.69 17.72
C GLU A 318 14.76 0.60 16.67
N LEU A 319 14.82 -0.39 15.78
CA LEU A 319 13.78 -0.59 14.77
C LEU A 319 12.53 -1.31 15.31
N ARG A 320 12.65 -2.02 16.44
CA ARG A 320 11.51 -2.63 17.15
C ARG A 320 10.82 -1.71 18.13
N ARG A 321 11.55 -0.72 18.67
CA ARG A 321 11.00 0.34 19.52
C ARG A 321 11.38 1.69 18.91
N THR A 322 10.41 2.30 18.26
CA THR A 322 10.65 3.53 17.49
C THR A 322 10.79 4.75 18.39
N PRO A 323 11.35 5.88 17.90
CA PRO A 323 11.46 7.12 18.67
C PRO A 323 10.12 7.69 19.15
N VAL A 324 9.01 7.39 18.48
CA VAL A 324 7.66 7.80 18.91
C VAL A 324 7.06 6.86 19.97
N GLY A 325 7.82 5.87 20.45
CA GLY A 325 7.39 4.90 21.47
C GLY A 325 6.61 3.71 20.92
N SER A 326 6.43 3.59 19.62
CA SER A 326 5.74 2.47 18.99
C SER A 326 6.54 1.17 19.09
N LEU A 327 5.85 0.06 19.32
CA LEU A 327 6.40 -1.29 19.24
C LEU A 327 6.18 -1.90 17.85
N VAL A 328 7.18 -2.60 17.33
CA VAL A 328 7.10 -3.28 16.03
C VAL A 328 7.20 -4.78 16.21
N VAL A 329 6.11 -5.48 15.89
CA VAL A 329 6.06 -6.94 15.83
C VAL A 329 6.54 -7.36 14.43
N CYS A 330 7.82 -7.76 14.34
CA CYS A 330 8.43 -8.20 13.10
C CYS A 330 9.49 -9.27 13.40
N GLY A 331 9.26 -10.50 12.92
CA GLY A 331 10.20 -11.61 13.01
C GLY A 331 11.30 -11.55 11.94
N ASP A 332 10.98 -11.01 10.77
CA ASP A 332 11.89 -10.87 9.64
C ASP A 332 12.85 -9.68 9.83
N ARG A 333 14.12 -10.00 10.11
CA ARG A 333 15.16 -8.97 10.33
C ARG A 333 15.48 -8.18 9.07
N GLN A 334 15.39 -8.80 7.89
CA GLN A 334 15.66 -8.10 6.63
C GLN A 334 14.57 -7.05 6.39
N LEU A 335 13.31 -7.43 6.55
CA LEU A 335 12.16 -6.55 6.41
C LEU A 335 12.20 -5.37 7.39
N LEU A 336 12.70 -5.58 8.64
CA LEU A 336 12.91 -4.48 9.58
C LEU A 336 13.79 -3.38 9.03
N PHE A 337 14.88 -3.72 8.34
CA PHE A 337 15.80 -2.75 7.76
C PHE A 337 15.29 -2.17 6.44
N GLU A 338 14.69 -3.00 5.56
CA GLU A 338 14.13 -2.55 4.28
C GLU A 338 13.02 -1.51 4.45
N GLU A 339 12.22 -1.67 5.52
CA GLU A 339 11.08 -0.81 5.86
C GLU A 339 11.41 0.16 7.01
N ALA A 340 12.69 0.46 7.26
CA ALA A 340 13.08 1.46 8.25
C ALA A 340 12.49 2.83 7.91
N PRO A 341 12.08 3.65 8.92
CA PRO A 341 11.52 4.98 8.67
C PRO A 341 12.39 5.87 7.78
N THR A 342 13.70 5.69 7.85
CA THR A 342 14.68 6.42 7.02
C THR A 342 14.64 6.07 5.54
N ALA A 343 13.91 5.02 5.12
CA ALA A 343 13.71 4.65 3.72
C ALA A 343 12.65 5.49 2.99
N TYR A 344 11.88 6.28 3.75
CA TYR A 344 10.73 7.03 3.28
C TYR A 344 10.99 8.54 3.28
N LYS A 345 10.19 9.27 2.50
CA LYS A 345 10.14 10.74 2.51
C LYS A 345 9.53 11.23 3.83
N ARG A 346 9.64 12.52 4.10
CA ARG A 346 8.98 13.15 5.24
C ARG A 346 7.50 13.31 4.96
N ILE A 347 6.68 12.68 5.79
CA ILE A 347 5.22 12.72 5.62
C ILE A 347 4.66 14.15 5.71
N GLU A 348 5.24 14.98 6.58
CA GLU A 348 4.83 16.38 6.74
C GLU A 348 4.99 17.18 5.45
N GLN A 349 6.02 16.87 4.65
CA GLN A 349 6.22 17.53 3.37
C GLN A 349 5.19 17.06 2.32
N VAL A 350 4.86 15.76 2.31
CA VAL A 350 3.81 15.22 1.43
C VAL A 350 2.47 15.89 1.73
N ILE A 351 2.13 16.05 3.02
CA ILE A 351 0.90 16.71 3.44
C ILE A 351 0.91 18.20 3.10
N ALA A 352 2.04 18.88 3.31
CA ALA A 352 2.18 20.29 2.97
C ALA A 352 1.97 20.52 1.45
N ASP A 353 2.54 19.67 0.61
CA ASP A 353 2.35 19.76 -0.84
C ASP A 353 0.90 19.51 -1.26
N LEU A 354 0.24 18.50 -0.68
CA LEU A 354 -1.19 18.26 -0.95
C LEU A 354 -2.05 19.47 -0.57
N ALA A 355 -1.77 20.12 0.56
CA ALA A 355 -2.48 21.32 1.00
C ALA A 355 -2.16 22.53 0.12
N GLU A 356 -0.88 22.73 -0.26
CA GLU A 356 -0.42 23.83 -1.14
C GLU A 356 -1.09 23.76 -2.53
N HIS A 357 -1.29 22.54 -3.04
CA HIS A 357 -1.98 22.30 -4.31
C HIS A 357 -3.52 22.20 -4.19
N GLY A 358 -4.09 22.40 -3.00
CA GLY A 358 -5.52 22.31 -2.76
C GLY A 358 -6.14 20.91 -2.95
N LEU A 359 -5.32 19.86 -2.83
CA LEU A 359 -5.74 18.48 -3.06
C LEU A 359 -6.31 17.81 -1.80
N ALA A 360 -5.89 18.25 -0.61
CA ALA A 360 -6.38 17.71 0.65
C ALA A 360 -6.24 18.71 1.81
N THR A 361 -7.13 18.59 2.79
CA THR A 361 -7.10 19.33 4.06
C THR A 361 -6.85 18.33 5.20
N PRO A 362 -5.80 18.49 6.00
CA PRO A 362 -5.55 17.62 7.15
C PRO A 362 -6.62 17.78 8.23
N ALA A 363 -7.21 16.66 8.68
CA ALA A 363 -8.23 16.62 9.72
C ALA A 363 -7.70 16.17 11.08
N ALA A 364 -6.85 15.14 11.09
CA ALA A 364 -6.21 14.64 12.32
C ALA A 364 -4.91 13.93 12.01
N THR A 365 -4.05 13.77 13.03
CA THR A 365 -2.88 12.90 12.98
C THR A 365 -3.08 11.69 13.86
N THR A 366 -2.47 10.57 13.47
CA THR A 366 -2.38 9.37 14.31
C THR A 366 -0.93 9.08 14.65
N VAL A 367 -0.67 8.57 15.86
CA VAL A 367 0.64 8.07 16.26
C VAL A 367 0.58 6.56 16.46
N PRO A 368 1.49 5.78 15.88
CA PRO A 368 1.51 4.34 16.05
C PRO A 368 1.83 3.94 17.49
N LEU A 369 1.11 2.95 18.03
CA LEU A 369 1.37 2.32 19.31
C LEU A 369 2.00 0.93 19.13
N VAL A 370 1.42 0.12 18.25
CA VAL A 370 1.93 -1.21 17.89
C VAL A 370 1.74 -1.43 16.39
N THR A 371 2.80 -1.72 15.67
CA THR A 371 2.77 -2.03 14.24
C THR A 371 3.15 -3.51 14.04
N TYR A 372 2.23 -4.31 13.52
CA TYR A 372 2.48 -5.69 13.12
C TYR A 372 2.91 -5.74 11.65
N LYS A 373 4.01 -6.45 11.36
CA LYS A 373 4.51 -6.71 9.99
C LYS A 373 4.45 -8.20 9.65
N THR A 374 5.08 -9.04 10.46
CA THR A 374 5.14 -10.50 10.31
C THR A 374 5.78 -11.12 11.55
N VAL A 375 5.40 -12.32 11.92
CA VAL A 375 6.12 -13.13 12.93
C VAL A 375 7.03 -14.16 12.27
N ASP A 376 6.86 -14.42 10.97
CA ASP A 376 7.75 -15.27 10.20
C ASP A 376 9.18 -14.72 10.22
N ARG A 377 10.13 -15.56 10.62
CA ARG A 377 11.55 -15.20 10.74
C ARG A 377 12.28 -15.08 9.40
N GLY A 378 11.55 -15.24 8.26
CA GLY A 378 12.15 -15.20 6.94
C GLY A 378 13.23 -16.27 6.87
N GLY A 379 12.87 -17.52 6.76
CA GLY A 379 13.87 -18.58 6.52
C GLY A 379 14.67 -18.20 5.30
N ASP A 380 16.00 -18.22 5.41
CA ASP A 380 16.87 -18.29 4.24
C ASP A 380 16.22 -19.29 3.30
N ALA A 381 15.79 -18.84 2.14
CA ALA A 381 15.25 -19.71 1.13
C ALA A 381 16.37 -20.69 0.76
N ARG A 382 16.40 -21.85 1.42
CA ARG A 382 17.19 -22.97 0.93
C ARG A 382 16.69 -23.21 -0.48
N PRO A 383 17.57 -23.16 -1.49
CA PRO A 383 17.15 -23.48 -2.84
C PRO A 383 16.55 -24.88 -2.80
N ALA A 384 15.26 -24.99 -3.08
CA ALA A 384 14.61 -26.26 -3.30
C ALA A 384 15.26 -26.90 -4.51
N GLY A 385 16.06 -27.97 -4.28
CA GLY A 385 16.54 -28.75 -5.39
C GLY A 385 17.98 -29.22 -5.30
N ARG A 386 18.25 -30.14 -4.41
CA ARG A 386 19.12 -31.28 -4.67
C ARG A 386 18.60 -32.44 -3.85
N ARG A 387 17.55 -33.10 -4.39
CA ARG A 387 17.30 -34.49 -4.01
C ARG A 387 18.55 -35.27 -4.35
N ASP A 388 19.21 -35.75 -3.32
CA ASP A 388 20.38 -36.60 -3.36
C ASP A 388 20.11 -37.86 -4.21
N ARG A 389 20.63 -37.85 -5.42
CA ARG A 389 20.77 -39.07 -6.26
C ARG A 389 21.95 -39.86 -5.77
N ARG A 390 21.92 -40.34 -4.53
CA ARG A 390 22.87 -41.29 -4.01
C ARG A 390 22.15 -42.36 -3.20
N ASP A 391 21.49 -43.28 -3.90
CA ASP A 391 21.26 -44.63 -3.40
C ASP A 391 20.68 -45.52 -4.51
N HIS A 392 21.49 -45.77 -5.55
CA HIS A 392 21.29 -46.91 -6.45
C HIS A 392 22.64 -47.30 -7.07
N ARG A 393 23.60 -47.63 -6.21
CA ARG A 393 24.79 -48.41 -6.63
C ARG A 393 25.37 -49.15 -5.46
N ARG A 394 24.69 -50.17 -4.94
CA ARG A 394 25.28 -51.30 -4.25
C ARG A 394 24.32 -52.48 -4.36
N GLY A 395 24.62 -53.40 -5.25
CA GLY A 395 23.84 -54.63 -5.39
C GLY A 395 24.03 -55.35 -6.70
N ARG A 396 25.25 -55.53 -7.15
CA ARG A 396 25.65 -56.63 -8.04
C ARG A 396 27.14 -56.91 -7.85
N GLY A 397 27.43 -58.04 -7.20
CA GLY A 397 28.74 -58.62 -7.10
C GLY A 397 28.84 -59.63 -5.98
N ARG A 398 28.55 -60.88 -6.31
CA ARG A 398 29.11 -62.18 -5.85
C ARG A 398 28.01 -63.21 -5.62
N SER A 399 27.84 -64.03 -6.51
CA SER A 399 28.31 -65.45 -6.69
C SER A 399 27.75 -65.98 -7.99
#